data_d1207315a3f6c8529d7cfe6158cbafcb
#
_entry.id   d1207315a3f6c8529d7cfe6158cbafcb
#
_cell.length_a   1.000
_cell.length_b   1.000
_cell.length_c   1.000
_cell.angle_alpha   90.00
_cell.angle_beta   90.00
_cell.angle_gamma   90.00
#
_symmetry.space_group_name_H-M   'P 1'
#
loop_
_entity.id
_entity.type
_entity.pdbx_description
1 polymer ?
#
loop_
_entity_poly.entity_id
_entity_poly.type
_entity_poly.pdbx_seq_one_letter_code
_entity_poly.pdbx_strand_id
1 'polypeptide(L)'
;QIKNRVFHTIKKLSEEYLPELAGNDIGRYIIERKKGEWIKYGPWLHDYRSMDWLTGPRILIREIAGKRPYRICACYTEETYCNYKTILNVNPSSSTNISMKYLLGILNSRLLSFLYPLVSNKIVAQSFPRLSVRDVKRLPIRNINFSNHDDKVSHDRMVALVNQMLELRKQSALARTDHEKTAIQRQIDATDRQIDQLVYELYGLTEEEIKIVEEGSP
;
A
#
# COMPACT_ATOMS: atom_id res chain seq x y z
N GLN A 1 -0.96 -18.93 18.64
CA GLN A 1 0.00 -18.28 19.59
C GLN A 1 1.38 -18.82 19.28
N ILE A 2 2.26 -17.98 18.78
CA ILE A 2 3.70 -18.31 18.73
C ILE A 2 4.17 -18.24 20.19
N LYS A 3 4.20 -19.39 20.85
CA LYS A 3 4.87 -19.52 22.14
C LYS A 3 6.36 -19.33 21.85
N ASN A 4 7.01 -18.35 22.41
CA ASN A 4 8.44 -18.04 22.33
C ASN A 4 8.89 -17.28 21.06
N ARG A 5 8.60 -15.99 21.03
CA ARG A 5 9.22 -15.05 20.06
C ARG A 5 10.64 -14.69 20.55
N VAL A 6 11.53 -15.70 20.62
CA VAL A 6 12.89 -15.58 21.23
C VAL A 6 13.79 -14.53 20.56
N PHE A 7 13.52 -14.20 19.29
CA PHE A 7 14.29 -13.21 18.55
C PHE A 7 13.68 -11.79 18.58
N HIS A 8 12.59 -11.59 19.32
CA HIS A 8 11.86 -10.31 19.35
C HIS A 8 12.09 -9.54 20.63
N THR A 9 12.08 -8.23 20.52
CA THR A 9 12.23 -7.29 21.64
C THR A 9 11.46 -5.99 21.36
N ILE A 10 11.17 -5.22 22.40
CA ILE A 10 10.56 -3.90 22.31
C ILE A 10 11.60 -2.77 22.16
N LYS A 11 12.89 -3.10 22.23
CA LYS A 11 14.00 -2.13 22.10
C LYS A 11 15.03 -2.68 21.12
N LYS A 12 15.67 -1.80 20.35
CA LYS A 12 16.85 -2.14 19.55
C LYS A 12 18.01 -2.45 20.51
N LEU A 13 18.51 -3.68 20.51
CA LEU A 13 19.60 -4.12 21.38
C LEU A 13 20.97 -4.05 20.70
N SER A 14 21.03 -4.21 19.37
CA SER A 14 22.25 -4.11 18.55
C SER A 14 21.88 -3.80 17.11
N GLU A 15 22.87 -3.66 16.22
CA GLU A 15 22.65 -3.43 14.78
C GLU A 15 22.03 -4.64 14.05
N GLU A 16 22.10 -5.84 14.63
CA GLU A 16 21.43 -7.02 14.09
C GLU A 16 19.90 -6.99 14.24
N TYR A 17 19.39 -6.03 15.06
CA TYR A 17 17.95 -5.89 15.25
C TYR A 17 17.36 -4.91 14.23
N LEU A 18 16.43 -5.42 13.42
CA LEU A 18 15.64 -4.64 12.48
C LEU A 18 14.26 -4.30 13.07
N PRO A 19 13.72 -3.14 12.73
CA PRO A 19 12.34 -2.81 13.09
C PRO A 19 11.39 -3.74 12.36
N GLU A 20 10.51 -4.43 13.11
CA GLU A 20 9.49 -5.32 12.54
C GLU A 20 8.19 -4.57 12.30
N LEU A 21 7.54 -4.86 11.17
CA LEU A 21 6.20 -4.41 10.83
C LEU A 21 5.22 -5.58 10.83
N ALA A 22 4.06 -5.37 11.41
CA ALA A 22 2.90 -6.23 11.30
C ALA A 22 1.84 -5.62 10.36
N GLY A 23 0.89 -6.41 9.87
CA GLY A 23 -0.13 -5.91 8.94
C GLY A 23 -0.91 -4.70 9.46
N ASN A 24 -1.13 -4.59 10.77
CA ASN A 24 -1.82 -3.46 11.38
C ASN A 24 -1.00 -2.15 11.40
N ASP A 25 0.29 -2.22 11.11
CA ASP A 25 1.15 -1.04 10.98
C ASP A 25 1.04 -0.43 9.58
N ILE A 26 0.42 -1.14 8.61
CA ILE A 26 0.26 -0.70 7.24
C ILE A 26 -1.11 -0.06 7.05
N GLY A 27 -1.13 1.24 6.82
CA GLY A 27 -2.26 2.02 6.35
C GLY A 27 -2.12 2.38 4.87
N ARG A 28 -3.16 3.02 4.29
CA ARG A 28 -3.05 3.60 2.95
C ARG A 28 -2.09 4.79 3.02
N TYR A 29 -1.00 4.70 2.26
CA TYR A 29 0.05 5.72 2.16
C TYR A 29 0.83 6.01 3.46
N ILE A 30 0.71 5.19 4.50
CA ILE A 30 1.37 5.44 5.79
C ILE A 30 1.80 4.14 6.46
N ILE A 31 2.92 4.20 7.19
CA ILE A 31 3.38 3.17 8.13
C ILE A 31 3.28 3.76 9.54
N GLU A 32 2.54 3.09 10.41
CA GLU A 32 2.41 3.43 11.83
C GLU A 32 2.83 2.24 12.69
N ARG A 33 4.06 2.25 13.17
CA ARG A 33 4.60 1.18 14.04
C ARG A 33 3.95 1.20 15.41
N LYS A 34 2.78 0.58 15.55
CA LYS A 34 1.95 0.60 16.76
C LYS A 34 2.60 -0.11 17.94
N LYS A 35 3.28 -1.23 17.69
CA LYS A 35 3.94 -2.03 18.73
C LYS A 35 5.40 -1.68 18.93
N GLY A 36 6.06 -1.14 17.92
CA GLY A 36 7.48 -0.79 17.97
C GLY A 36 8.42 -1.99 18.16
N GLU A 37 7.98 -3.20 17.77
CA GLU A 37 8.77 -4.43 17.93
C GLU A 37 10.02 -4.43 17.03
N TRP A 38 11.05 -5.12 17.51
CA TRP A 38 12.32 -5.35 16.81
C TRP A 38 12.58 -6.83 16.72
N ILE A 39 13.19 -7.30 15.66
CA ILE A 39 13.57 -8.70 15.48
C ILE A 39 15.08 -8.81 15.24
N LYS A 40 15.75 -9.72 15.95
CA LYS A 40 17.13 -10.12 15.63
C LYS A 40 17.11 -10.85 14.29
N TYR A 41 17.53 -10.15 13.22
CA TYR A 41 17.38 -10.64 11.87
C TYR A 41 18.64 -11.38 11.42
N GLY A 42 18.48 -12.61 10.88
CA GLY A 42 19.61 -13.40 10.43
C GLY A 42 19.23 -14.82 9.98
N PRO A 43 20.22 -15.62 9.56
CA PRO A 43 20.01 -16.96 9.01
C PRO A 43 19.36 -17.98 9.95
N TRP A 44 19.28 -17.69 11.23
CA TRP A 44 18.57 -18.50 12.24
C TRP A 44 17.05 -18.41 12.15
N LEU A 45 16.53 -17.46 11.36
CA LEU A 45 15.08 -17.34 11.13
C LEU A 45 14.64 -18.34 10.08
N HIS A 46 13.49 -18.98 10.30
CA HIS A 46 12.93 -19.99 9.39
C HIS A 46 12.70 -19.45 7.96
N ASP A 47 12.32 -18.19 7.84
CA ASP A 47 11.99 -17.55 6.56
C ASP A 47 12.92 -16.34 6.32
N TYR A 48 14.22 -16.58 6.46
CA TYR A 48 15.25 -15.57 6.20
C TYR A 48 15.31 -15.22 4.71
N ARG A 49 15.35 -13.93 4.41
CA ARG A 49 15.52 -13.37 3.06
C ARG A 49 16.76 -12.50 3.01
N SER A 50 17.33 -12.30 1.82
CA SER A 50 18.41 -11.33 1.65
C SER A 50 17.92 -9.91 1.98
N MET A 51 18.84 -9.05 2.40
CA MET A 51 18.51 -7.66 2.80
C MET A 51 17.87 -6.86 1.65
N ASP A 52 18.15 -7.20 0.39
CA ASP A 52 17.58 -6.56 -0.80
C ASP A 52 16.04 -6.63 -0.83
N TRP A 53 15.45 -7.61 -0.16
CA TRP A 53 13.99 -7.72 -0.03
C TRP A 53 13.40 -6.77 1.01
N LEU A 54 14.23 -6.26 1.91
CA LEU A 54 13.83 -5.51 3.11
C LEU A 54 14.26 -4.05 3.08
N THR A 55 15.07 -3.67 2.09
CA THR A 55 15.65 -2.32 1.94
C THR A 55 15.25 -1.68 0.62
N GLY A 56 15.44 -0.36 0.54
CA GLY A 56 15.19 0.41 -0.69
C GLY A 56 13.72 0.60 -1.03
N PRO A 57 13.47 1.21 -2.19
CA PRO A 57 12.13 1.60 -2.61
C PRO A 57 11.24 0.37 -2.85
N ARG A 58 10.13 0.27 -2.11
CA ARG A 58 9.18 -0.83 -2.27
C ARG A 58 7.79 -0.45 -1.77
N ILE A 59 6.79 -1.24 -2.18
CA ILE A 59 5.43 -1.14 -1.67
C ILE A 59 5.18 -2.30 -0.71
N LEU A 60 4.61 -1.97 0.44
CA LEU A 60 4.14 -2.92 1.44
C LEU A 60 2.61 -2.94 1.38
N ILE A 61 2.02 -4.14 1.17
CA ILE A 61 0.58 -4.32 1.09
C ILE A 61 0.13 -5.14 2.29
N ARG A 62 -0.85 -4.66 3.03
CA ARG A 62 -1.48 -5.40 4.11
C ARG A 62 -2.26 -6.60 3.56
N GLU A 63 -1.96 -7.82 4.06
CA GLU A 63 -2.64 -9.04 3.64
C GLU A 63 -4.15 -9.01 3.96
N ILE A 64 -4.53 -8.55 5.15
CA ILE A 64 -5.95 -8.44 5.53
C ILE A 64 -6.54 -7.21 4.88
N ALA A 65 -7.49 -7.42 3.96
CA ALA A 65 -8.16 -6.35 3.26
C ALA A 65 -8.90 -5.40 4.21
N GLY A 66 -8.95 -4.13 3.82
CA GLY A 66 -9.75 -3.11 4.49
C GLY A 66 -11.23 -3.22 4.17
N LYS A 67 -11.98 -2.23 4.65
CA LYS A 67 -13.39 -2.05 4.32
C LYS A 67 -13.53 -1.18 3.07
N ARG A 68 -14.71 -1.22 2.43
CA ARG A 68 -15.06 -0.26 1.38
C ARG A 68 -14.96 1.18 1.89
N PRO A 69 -14.68 2.14 1.03
CA PRO A 69 -14.43 1.99 -0.41
C PRO A 69 -13.01 1.53 -0.75
N TYR A 70 -12.09 1.49 0.20
CA TYR A 70 -10.67 1.19 -0.02
C TYR A 70 -10.26 -0.11 0.67
N ARG A 71 -10.39 -1.24 -0.03
CA ARG A 71 -10.08 -2.57 0.50
C ARG A 71 -8.59 -2.87 0.51
N ILE A 72 -7.85 -2.41 -0.51
CA ILE A 72 -6.41 -2.57 -0.59
C ILE A 72 -5.77 -1.46 0.24
N CYS A 73 -4.90 -1.85 1.19
CA CYS A 73 -4.14 -0.93 2.01
C CYS A 73 -2.66 -1.14 1.72
N ALA A 74 -2.05 -0.18 1.06
CA ALA A 74 -0.65 -0.21 0.67
C ALA A 74 0.07 1.08 1.05
N CYS A 75 1.36 0.98 1.33
CA CYS A 75 2.24 2.12 1.58
C CYS A 75 3.58 1.96 0.85
N TYR A 76 4.27 3.06 0.65
CA TYR A 76 5.61 3.11 0.08
C TYR A 76 6.63 3.32 1.19
N THR A 77 7.79 2.70 1.06
CA THR A 77 8.92 2.93 1.94
C THR A 77 10.25 2.74 1.21
N GLU A 78 11.28 3.43 1.68
CA GLU A 78 12.69 3.21 1.33
C GLU A 78 13.48 2.71 2.54
N GLU A 79 12.87 2.77 3.73
CA GLU A 79 13.50 2.37 4.98
C GLU A 79 13.57 0.85 5.12
N THR A 80 14.52 0.40 5.92
CA THR A 80 14.70 -1.03 6.22
C THR A 80 13.71 -1.48 7.27
N TYR A 81 12.84 -2.42 6.91
CA TYR A 81 11.91 -3.08 7.80
C TYR A 81 11.89 -4.58 7.58
N CYS A 82 11.84 -5.35 8.65
CA CYS A 82 11.46 -6.74 8.60
C CYS A 82 9.93 -6.86 8.59
N ASN A 83 9.38 -7.61 7.65
CA ASN A 83 7.95 -7.75 7.51
C ASN A 83 7.46 -9.07 8.12
N TYR A 84 6.46 -8.99 8.98
CA TYR A 84 5.72 -10.18 9.38
C TYR A 84 4.90 -10.72 8.21
N LYS A 85 4.58 -12.02 8.25
CA LYS A 85 3.85 -12.76 7.17
C LYS A 85 2.51 -12.16 6.73
N THR A 86 2.01 -11.17 7.45
CA THR A 86 0.76 -10.45 7.13
C THR A 86 0.96 -9.23 6.23
N ILE A 87 2.15 -9.09 5.66
CA ILE A 87 2.53 -8.02 4.73
C ILE A 87 3.14 -8.64 3.48
N LEU A 88 2.66 -8.23 2.32
CA LEU A 88 3.22 -8.58 1.02
C LEU A 88 4.16 -7.47 0.57
N ASN A 89 5.36 -7.84 0.06
CA ASN A 89 6.30 -6.93 -0.56
C ASN A 89 6.10 -6.88 -2.08
N VAL A 90 6.13 -5.67 -2.63
CA VAL A 90 6.28 -5.42 -4.06
C VAL A 90 7.56 -4.63 -4.25
N ASN A 91 8.57 -5.26 -4.79
CA ASN A 91 9.87 -4.67 -5.06
C ASN A 91 9.94 -4.20 -6.53
N PRO A 92 10.71 -3.15 -6.85
CA PRO A 92 10.89 -2.71 -8.22
C PRO A 92 11.50 -3.82 -9.08
N SER A 93 11.15 -3.81 -10.37
CA SER A 93 11.75 -4.69 -11.38
C SER A 93 12.58 -3.86 -12.33
N SER A 94 13.76 -4.36 -12.69
CA SER A 94 14.60 -3.76 -13.73
C SER A 94 14.00 -3.78 -15.13
N SER A 95 12.93 -4.56 -15.32
CA SER A 95 12.25 -4.70 -16.61
C SER A 95 11.20 -3.61 -16.90
N THR A 96 10.97 -2.68 -15.98
CA THR A 96 9.96 -1.62 -16.15
C THR A 96 10.44 -0.27 -15.65
N ASN A 97 10.05 0.80 -16.34
CA ASN A 97 10.27 2.19 -15.94
C ASN A 97 9.10 2.76 -15.11
N ILE A 98 8.11 1.95 -14.77
CA ILE A 98 6.95 2.39 -13.99
C ILE A 98 7.40 2.71 -12.56
N SER A 99 7.07 3.92 -12.10
CA SER A 99 7.35 4.33 -10.73
C SER A 99 6.56 3.50 -9.71
N MET A 100 7.21 3.10 -8.62
CA MET A 100 6.52 2.47 -7.48
C MET A 100 5.41 3.35 -6.90
N LYS A 101 5.55 4.69 -7.01
CA LYS A 101 4.51 5.63 -6.56
C LYS A 101 3.31 5.65 -7.50
N TYR A 102 3.53 5.53 -8.82
CA TYR A 102 2.43 5.33 -9.78
C TYR A 102 1.65 4.06 -9.43
N LEU A 103 2.36 2.94 -9.25
CA LEU A 103 1.76 1.67 -8.87
C LEU A 103 0.99 1.77 -7.53
N LEU A 104 1.54 2.50 -6.55
CA LEU A 104 0.89 2.71 -5.25
C LEU A 104 -0.45 3.45 -5.40
N GLY A 105 -0.51 4.50 -6.25
CA GLY A 105 -1.76 5.23 -6.51
C GLY A 105 -2.82 4.31 -7.10
N ILE A 106 -2.47 3.52 -8.11
CA ILE A 106 -3.37 2.53 -8.71
C ILE A 106 -3.86 1.52 -7.64
N LEU A 107 -2.96 0.90 -6.89
CA LEU A 107 -3.30 -0.12 -5.88
C LEU A 107 -4.26 0.41 -4.80
N ASN A 108 -4.05 1.64 -4.34
CA ASN A 108 -4.87 2.26 -3.29
C ASN A 108 -6.17 2.89 -3.80
N SER A 109 -6.48 2.83 -5.10
CA SER A 109 -7.68 3.44 -5.70
C SER A 109 -8.97 2.68 -5.35
N ARG A 110 -10.10 3.38 -5.49
CA ARG A 110 -11.43 2.77 -5.40
C ARG A 110 -11.65 1.71 -6.46
N LEU A 111 -11.19 1.96 -7.70
CA LEU A 111 -11.33 1.01 -8.80
C LEU A 111 -10.69 -0.33 -8.47
N LEU A 112 -9.42 -0.34 -8.03
CA LEU A 112 -8.75 -1.60 -7.69
C LEU A 112 -9.37 -2.27 -6.46
N SER A 113 -9.86 -1.49 -5.52
CA SER A 113 -10.61 -2.00 -4.37
C SER A 113 -11.97 -2.61 -4.76
N PHE A 114 -12.61 -2.06 -5.79
CA PHE A 114 -13.83 -2.61 -6.38
C PHE A 114 -13.54 -3.92 -7.14
N LEU A 115 -12.49 -3.95 -7.96
CA LEU A 115 -12.12 -5.11 -8.79
C LEU A 115 -11.50 -6.27 -7.98
N TYR A 116 -10.88 -5.99 -6.83
CA TYR A 116 -10.22 -7.01 -6.02
C TYR A 116 -11.11 -8.23 -5.68
N PRO A 117 -12.38 -8.09 -5.26
CA PRO A 117 -13.27 -9.23 -5.04
C PRO A 117 -13.46 -10.12 -6.27
N LEU A 118 -13.46 -9.55 -7.46
CA LEU A 118 -13.68 -10.28 -8.72
C LEU A 118 -12.47 -11.14 -9.10
N VAL A 119 -11.25 -10.76 -8.68
CA VAL A 119 -10.03 -11.54 -8.95
C VAL A 119 -9.70 -12.52 -7.84
N SER A 120 -10.27 -12.34 -6.65
CA SER A 120 -10.07 -13.20 -5.48
C SER A 120 -11.28 -14.11 -5.24
N ASN A 121 -11.15 -15.38 -5.57
CA ASN A 121 -12.21 -16.39 -5.38
C ASN A 121 -12.57 -16.64 -3.89
N LYS A 122 -11.91 -15.94 -2.95
CA LYS A 122 -12.03 -16.21 -1.50
C LYS A 122 -12.90 -15.23 -0.74
N ILE A 123 -13.28 -14.09 -1.37
CA ILE A 123 -13.96 -12.99 -0.64
C ILE A 123 -15.39 -13.32 -0.26
N VAL A 124 -16.08 -14.12 -1.06
CA VAL A 124 -17.51 -14.42 -0.84
C VAL A 124 -17.75 -15.27 0.42
N ALA A 125 -16.73 -15.95 0.94
CA ALA A 125 -16.88 -16.96 2.00
C ALA A 125 -16.19 -16.64 3.33
N GLN A 126 -15.48 -15.51 3.49
CA GLN A 126 -14.65 -15.26 4.69
C GLN A 126 -14.96 -13.93 5.38
N SER A 127 -15.06 -13.99 6.72
CA SER A 127 -15.20 -12.80 7.60
C SER A 127 -13.99 -11.83 7.52
N PHE A 128 -12.82 -12.32 7.08
CA PHE A 128 -11.59 -11.55 6.92
C PHE A 128 -10.92 -11.91 5.59
N PRO A 129 -11.30 -11.24 4.49
CA PRO A 129 -10.70 -11.51 3.19
C PRO A 129 -9.21 -11.15 3.19
N ARG A 130 -8.38 -12.09 2.72
CA ARG A 130 -6.93 -11.95 2.65
C ARG A 130 -6.45 -11.85 1.23
N LEU A 131 -5.69 -10.80 0.93
CA LEU A 131 -4.93 -10.70 -0.30
C LEU A 131 -3.79 -11.72 -0.29
N SER A 132 -3.69 -12.53 -1.33
CA SER A 132 -2.53 -13.35 -1.58
C SER A 132 -1.64 -12.74 -2.67
N VAL A 133 -0.38 -13.18 -2.76
CA VAL A 133 0.50 -12.81 -3.87
C VAL A 133 -0.14 -13.11 -5.23
N ARG A 134 -0.89 -14.23 -5.33
CA ARG A 134 -1.63 -14.61 -6.54
C ARG A 134 -2.70 -13.58 -6.90
N ASP A 135 -3.45 -13.09 -5.90
CA ASP A 135 -4.51 -12.10 -6.13
C ASP A 135 -3.91 -10.77 -6.61
N VAL A 136 -2.83 -10.30 -5.95
CA VAL A 136 -2.12 -9.07 -6.36
C VAL A 136 -1.59 -9.17 -7.79
N LYS A 137 -1.02 -10.31 -8.19
CA LYS A 137 -0.51 -10.53 -9.56
C LYS A 137 -1.61 -10.56 -10.62
N ARG A 138 -2.87 -10.77 -10.25
CA ARG A 138 -4.04 -10.79 -11.15
C ARG A 138 -4.74 -9.44 -11.25
N LEU A 139 -4.38 -8.46 -10.41
CA LEU A 139 -4.94 -7.13 -10.52
C LEU A 139 -4.58 -6.51 -11.88
N PRO A 140 -5.55 -5.92 -12.57
CA PRO A 140 -5.32 -5.31 -13.87
C PRO A 140 -4.60 -3.96 -13.69
N ILE A 141 -3.27 -3.98 -13.73
CA ILE A 141 -2.47 -2.75 -13.65
C ILE A 141 -2.32 -2.14 -15.04
N ARG A 142 -2.71 -0.88 -15.20
CA ARG A 142 -2.56 -0.13 -16.44
C ARG A 142 -1.08 0.10 -16.74
N ASN A 143 -0.60 -0.46 -17.83
CA ASN A 143 0.75 -0.20 -18.34
C ASN A 143 0.84 1.19 -18.97
N ILE A 144 1.98 1.85 -18.81
CA ILE A 144 2.30 3.15 -19.37
C ILE A 144 3.21 2.97 -20.59
N ASN A 145 2.80 3.55 -21.70
CA ASN A 145 3.67 3.69 -22.86
C ASN A 145 4.44 5.01 -22.76
N PHE A 146 5.68 4.97 -22.31
CA PHE A 146 6.51 6.19 -22.14
C PHE A 146 6.87 6.90 -23.45
N SER A 147 6.63 6.28 -24.61
CA SER A 147 6.72 6.94 -25.93
C SER A 147 5.47 7.74 -26.28
N ASN A 148 4.36 7.54 -25.56
CA ASN A 148 3.14 8.32 -25.68
C ASN A 148 3.18 9.47 -24.67
N HIS A 149 2.96 10.70 -25.15
CA HIS A 149 3.00 11.91 -24.31
C HIS A 149 1.93 11.89 -23.20
N ASP A 150 0.69 11.53 -23.53
CA ASP A 150 -0.43 11.56 -22.60
C ASP A 150 -0.29 10.51 -21.50
N ASP A 151 0.18 9.31 -21.84
CA ASP A 151 0.51 8.26 -20.88
C ASP A 151 1.58 8.74 -19.89
N LYS A 152 2.64 9.40 -20.41
CA LYS A 152 3.71 9.95 -19.57
C LYS A 152 3.19 11.05 -18.66
N VAL A 153 2.40 11.98 -19.17
CA VAL A 153 1.79 13.07 -18.37
C VAL A 153 0.92 12.49 -17.25
N SER A 154 0.10 11.50 -17.57
CA SER A 154 -0.75 10.83 -16.57
C SER A 154 0.05 10.09 -15.51
N HIS A 155 1.13 9.39 -15.90
CA HIS A 155 2.07 8.77 -14.96
C HIS A 155 2.69 9.80 -14.02
N ASP A 156 3.23 10.89 -14.54
CA ASP A 156 3.92 11.91 -13.76
C ASP A 156 2.95 12.65 -12.83
N ARG A 157 1.71 12.91 -13.29
CA ARG A 157 0.63 13.46 -12.47
C ARG A 157 0.27 12.52 -11.32
N MET A 158 0.17 11.21 -11.56
CA MET A 158 -0.08 10.22 -10.50
C MET A 158 1.05 10.22 -9.46
N VAL A 159 2.30 10.24 -9.91
CA VAL A 159 3.46 10.30 -9.00
C VAL A 159 3.43 11.55 -8.13
N ALA A 160 3.07 12.71 -8.70
CA ALA A 160 2.94 13.97 -7.96
C ALA A 160 1.83 13.89 -6.89
N LEU A 161 0.63 13.39 -7.24
CA LEU A 161 -0.48 13.21 -6.31
C LEU A 161 -0.14 12.25 -5.17
N VAL A 162 0.56 11.15 -5.48
CA VAL A 162 0.99 10.19 -4.45
C VAL A 162 2.05 10.79 -3.54
N ASN A 163 3.00 11.58 -4.05
CA ASN A 163 3.94 12.31 -3.20
C ASN A 163 3.22 13.27 -2.25
N GLN A 164 2.26 14.04 -2.75
CA GLN A 164 1.42 14.91 -1.92
C GLN A 164 0.68 14.11 -0.84
N MET A 165 0.07 12.99 -1.20
CA MET A 165 -0.63 12.13 -0.25
C MET A 165 0.29 11.58 0.84
N LEU A 166 1.49 11.11 0.49
CA LEU A 166 2.48 10.62 1.45
C LEU A 166 2.87 11.71 2.45
N GLU A 167 3.06 12.95 1.97
CA GLU A 167 3.38 14.08 2.81
C GLU A 167 2.22 14.48 3.73
N LEU A 168 0.99 14.55 3.20
CA LEU A 168 -0.22 14.83 3.99
C LEU A 168 -0.44 13.78 5.10
N ARG A 169 -0.18 12.51 4.83
CA ARG A 169 -0.27 11.45 5.83
C ARG A 169 0.76 11.61 6.94
N LYS A 170 1.99 12.01 6.62
CA LYS A 170 3.01 12.34 7.63
C LYS A 170 2.58 13.53 8.49
N GLN A 171 2.10 14.60 7.87
CA GLN A 171 1.63 15.79 8.57
C GLN A 171 0.44 15.45 9.49
N SER A 172 -0.50 14.63 9.01
CA SER A 172 -1.64 14.16 9.82
C SER A 172 -1.22 13.41 11.08
N ALA A 173 -0.17 12.58 10.98
CA ALA A 173 0.38 11.85 12.12
C ALA A 173 1.08 12.78 13.15
N LEU A 174 1.55 13.96 12.73
CA LEU A 174 2.24 14.93 13.57
C LEU A 174 1.31 16.04 14.09
N ALA A 175 0.11 16.18 13.53
CA ALA A 175 -0.84 17.24 13.88
C ALA A 175 -1.30 17.12 15.34
N ARG A 176 -1.22 18.23 16.07
CA ARG A 176 -1.51 18.28 17.52
C ARG A 176 -2.90 18.79 17.84
N THR A 177 -3.45 19.67 17.01
CA THR A 177 -4.76 20.27 17.23
C THR A 177 -5.82 19.63 16.33
N ASP A 178 -7.07 19.63 16.79
CA ASP A 178 -8.19 19.09 16.01
C ASP A 178 -8.48 19.95 14.76
N HIS A 179 -8.18 21.24 14.81
CA HIS A 179 -8.27 22.12 13.65
C HIS A 179 -7.27 21.72 12.56
N GLU A 180 -5.99 21.51 12.93
CA GLU A 180 -4.96 21.04 11.99
C GLU A 180 -5.33 19.68 11.40
N LYS A 181 -5.75 18.72 12.23
CA LYS A 181 -6.21 17.39 11.79
C LYS A 181 -7.34 17.50 10.78
N THR A 182 -8.34 18.34 11.06
CA THR A 182 -9.48 18.54 10.18
C THR A 182 -9.07 19.18 8.85
N ALA A 183 -8.19 20.18 8.88
CA ALA A 183 -7.68 20.83 7.67
C ALA A 183 -6.89 19.86 6.79
N ILE A 184 -5.98 19.07 7.38
CA ILE A 184 -5.18 18.07 6.67
C ILE A 184 -6.07 16.94 6.13
N GLN A 185 -7.09 16.50 6.90
CA GLN A 185 -8.00 15.46 6.45
C GLN A 185 -8.79 15.89 5.19
N ARG A 186 -9.24 17.14 5.12
CA ARG A 186 -9.88 17.69 3.90
C ARG A 186 -8.96 17.66 2.68
N GLN A 187 -7.66 17.92 2.88
CA GLN A 187 -6.68 17.86 1.80
C GLN A 187 -6.43 16.39 1.38
N ILE A 188 -6.33 15.46 2.33
CA ILE A 188 -6.25 14.02 2.08
C ILE A 188 -7.44 13.57 1.24
N ASP A 189 -8.66 13.92 1.64
CA ASP A 189 -9.88 13.53 0.93
C ASP A 189 -9.96 14.14 -0.49
N ALA A 190 -9.48 15.36 -0.66
CA ALA A 190 -9.38 16.00 -1.97
C ALA A 190 -8.35 15.31 -2.86
N THR A 191 -7.18 14.97 -2.32
CA THR A 191 -6.12 14.25 -3.05
C THR A 191 -6.56 12.83 -3.41
N ASP A 192 -7.27 12.12 -2.52
CA ASP A 192 -7.86 10.80 -2.81
C ASP A 192 -8.82 10.87 -4.00
N ARG A 193 -9.72 11.87 -4.04
CA ARG A 193 -10.62 12.07 -5.19
C ARG A 193 -9.86 12.34 -6.49
N GLN A 194 -8.78 13.12 -6.44
CA GLN A 194 -7.96 13.39 -7.62
C GLN A 194 -7.23 12.13 -8.13
N ILE A 195 -6.75 11.29 -7.22
CA ILE A 195 -6.15 9.99 -7.56
C ILE A 195 -7.21 9.08 -8.20
N ASP A 196 -8.39 8.94 -7.59
CA ASP A 196 -9.46 8.10 -8.11
C ASP A 196 -9.93 8.58 -9.49
N GLN A 197 -10.11 9.90 -9.68
CA GLN A 197 -10.48 10.47 -10.98
C GLN A 197 -9.42 10.18 -12.06
N LEU A 198 -8.14 10.35 -11.73
CA LEU A 198 -7.05 10.03 -12.67
C LEU A 198 -7.01 8.53 -13.00
N VAL A 199 -7.32 7.66 -12.04
CA VAL A 199 -7.44 6.22 -12.29
C VAL A 199 -8.62 5.95 -13.23
N TYR A 200 -9.78 6.57 -13.04
CA TYR A 200 -10.92 6.41 -13.93
C TYR A 200 -10.58 6.84 -15.38
N GLU A 201 -9.90 7.98 -15.53
CA GLU A 201 -9.39 8.45 -16.84
C GLU A 201 -8.42 7.45 -17.48
N LEU A 202 -7.43 6.93 -16.70
CA LEU A 202 -6.45 5.95 -17.18
C LEU A 202 -7.07 4.63 -17.65
N TYR A 203 -8.19 4.23 -17.03
CA TYR A 203 -8.91 3.00 -17.41
C TYR A 203 -10.05 3.24 -18.39
N GLY A 204 -10.32 4.50 -18.76
CA GLY A 204 -11.35 4.88 -19.72
C GLY A 204 -12.76 4.56 -19.27
N LEU A 205 -13.06 4.71 -17.97
CA LEU A 205 -14.38 4.44 -17.41
C LEU A 205 -15.41 5.48 -17.88
N THR A 206 -16.59 5.01 -18.22
CA THR A 206 -17.78 5.88 -18.47
C THR A 206 -18.34 6.39 -17.13
N GLU A 207 -19.22 7.42 -17.18
CA GLU A 207 -19.88 7.96 -16.00
C GLU A 207 -20.72 6.89 -15.26
N GLU A 208 -21.36 5.99 -16.00
CA GLU A 208 -22.13 4.88 -15.45
C GLU A 208 -21.22 3.88 -14.72
N GLU A 209 -20.07 3.56 -15.28
CA GLU A 209 -19.09 2.66 -14.65
C GLU A 209 -18.47 3.29 -13.40
N ILE A 210 -18.15 4.59 -13.43
CA ILE A 210 -17.69 5.36 -12.26
C ILE A 210 -18.73 5.28 -11.16
N LYS A 211 -20.00 5.51 -11.47
CA LYS A 211 -21.10 5.41 -10.51
C LYS A 211 -21.18 4.03 -9.87
N ILE A 212 -21.04 2.95 -10.65
CA ILE A 212 -21.00 1.57 -10.15
C ILE A 212 -19.85 1.37 -9.18
N VAL A 213 -18.65 1.87 -9.51
CA VAL A 213 -17.45 1.77 -8.65
C VAL A 213 -17.64 2.55 -7.34
N GLU A 214 -18.24 3.74 -7.40
CA GLU A 214 -18.41 4.62 -6.23
C GLU A 214 -19.54 4.17 -5.32
N GLU A 215 -20.67 3.74 -5.86
CA GLU A 215 -21.79 3.20 -5.09
C GLU A 215 -21.50 1.81 -4.53
N GLY A 216 -20.56 1.13 -5.13
CA GLY A 216 -20.05 -0.14 -4.62
C GLY A 216 -21.08 -1.28 -4.70
N SER A 217 -21.90 -1.32 -5.71
CA SER A 217 -22.74 -2.51 -6.01
C SER A 217 -21.91 -3.68 -6.52
N PRO A 218 -22.45 -4.87 -6.32
CA PRO A 218 -22.50 -5.73 -5.13
C PRO A 218 -21.21 -6.43 -4.80
#